data_70286efaed3589f22225637755d3f550
#
_entry.id   70286efaed3589f22225637755d3f550
#
_cell.length_a   1.000
_cell.length_b   1.000
_cell.length_c   1.000
_cell.angle_alpha   90.00
_cell.angle_beta   90.00
_cell.angle_gamma   90.00
#
_symmetry.space_group_name_H-M   'P 1'
#
loop_
_entity.id
_entity.type
_entity.pdbx_description
1 polymer ?
#
loop_
_entity_poly.entity_id
_entity_poly.type
_entity_poly.pdbx_seq_one_letter_code
_entity_poly.pdbx_strand_id
1 'polypeptide(L)'
;ENTIPTKEGMPTVFNVETVLACNLACPECVIGTDKIDNRTKKVMRLKEFKIISDKIKPYAKMVYLHNWGEPLMNKNIFKMIEIASEYAHVHISTHGNLLDKEKCEKLILSGVGTLIISIDGLTKEVYDQYRIGGDVDKVMENIKYLSEFNKIYGNRVTILPQFIVFKHNY
;
A
#
# COMPACT_ATOMS: atom_id res chain seq x y z
N GLU A 1 26.56 7.14 -34.21
CA GLU A 1 26.73 7.86 -32.94
C GLU A 1 25.61 7.45 -32.00
N ASN A 2 25.94 6.65 -30.99
CA ASN A 2 24.97 6.27 -29.94
C ASN A 2 24.83 7.45 -28.96
N THR A 3 23.91 8.34 -29.23
CA THR A 3 23.52 9.37 -28.25
C THR A 3 22.75 8.68 -27.12
N ILE A 4 23.39 8.50 -25.97
CA ILE A 4 22.70 8.13 -24.73
C ILE A 4 21.79 9.32 -24.37
N PRO A 5 20.47 9.15 -24.31
CA PRO A 5 19.58 10.25 -23.93
C PRO A 5 19.90 10.65 -22.48
N THR A 6 20.51 11.80 -22.29
CA THR A 6 20.65 12.43 -20.97
C THR A 6 19.30 12.97 -20.56
N LYS A 7 18.67 12.35 -19.54
CA LYS A 7 17.46 12.91 -18.94
C LYS A 7 17.85 14.12 -18.09
N GLU A 8 17.52 15.30 -18.56
CA GLU A 8 17.53 16.48 -17.73
C GLU A 8 16.32 16.45 -16.77
N GLY A 9 16.57 16.57 -15.48
CA GLY A 9 15.56 16.63 -14.45
C GLY A 9 15.43 15.36 -13.58
N MET A 10 14.79 15.52 -12.44
CA MET A 10 14.51 14.45 -11.47
C MET A 10 13.08 13.92 -11.64
N PRO A 11 12.84 12.62 -11.38
CA PRO A 11 11.48 12.09 -11.35
C PRO A 11 10.63 12.82 -10.29
N THR A 12 9.33 12.92 -10.55
CA THR A 12 8.36 13.51 -9.61
C THR A 12 7.49 12.46 -8.93
N VAL A 13 7.56 11.21 -9.39
CA VAL A 13 6.85 10.05 -8.83
C VAL A 13 7.88 9.05 -8.32
N PHE A 14 7.76 8.67 -7.06
CA PHE A 14 8.66 7.73 -6.41
C PHE A 14 7.88 6.54 -5.84
N ASN A 15 8.40 5.34 -6.07
CA ASN A 15 7.93 4.13 -5.41
C ASN A 15 8.97 3.71 -4.38
N VAL A 16 8.56 3.66 -3.10
CA VAL A 16 9.41 3.30 -1.96
C VAL A 16 8.79 2.09 -1.27
N GLU A 17 9.27 0.89 -1.57
CA GLU A 17 8.79 -0.32 -0.95
C GLU A 17 9.23 -0.39 0.51
N THR A 18 8.26 -0.28 1.42
CA THR A 18 8.52 -0.20 2.87
C THR A 18 8.66 -1.55 3.55
N VAL A 19 8.20 -2.61 2.89
CA VAL A 19 8.28 -4.00 3.39
C VAL A 19 8.23 -4.99 2.22
N LEU A 20 9.11 -5.96 2.24
CA LEU A 20 9.15 -7.06 1.27
C LEU A 20 8.69 -8.35 1.95
N ALA A 21 7.45 -8.36 2.44
CA ALA A 21 6.77 -9.50 3.05
C ALA A 21 5.26 -9.29 2.98
N CYS A 22 4.50 -10.37 2.99
CA CYS A 22 3.04 -10.38 3.08
C CYS A 22 2.60 -11.56 3.94
N ASN A 23 1.46 -11.42 4.62
CA ASN A 23 0.84 -12.51 5.38
C ASN A 23 -0.20 -13.30 4.57
N LEU A 24 -0.44 -12.94 3.31
CA LEU A 24 -1.28 -13.71 2.38
C LEU A 24 -0.43 -14.50 1.39
N ALA A 25 -1.01 -15.60 0.87
CA ALA A 25 -0.37 -16.52 -0.07
C ALA A 25 -1.06 -16.48 -1.45
N CYS A 26 -1.25 -15.29 -2.02
CA CYS A 26 -1.90 -15.14 -3.32
C CYS A 26 -1.11 -15.86 -4.43
N PRO A 27 -1.73 -16.75 -5.25
CA PRO A 27 -1.03 -17.66 -6.14
C PRO A 27 -0.29 -16.97 -7.31
N GLU A 28 -0.72 -15.81 -7.75
CA GLU A 28 -0.07 -15.04 -8.82
C GLU A 28 0.86 -13.94 -8.29
N CYS A 29 1.08 -13.89 -6.97
CA CYS A 29 1.93 -12.89 -6.35
C CYS A 29 3.32 -13.47 -6.07
N VAL A 30 4.37 -12.77 -6.47
CA VAL A 30 5.76 -13.19 -6.23
C VAL A 30 6.10 -13.33 -4.74
N ILE A 31 5.43 -12.55 -3.87
CA ILE A 31 5.57 -12.65 -2.41
C ILE A 31 4.76 -13.84 -1.89
N GLY A 32 3.52 -14.00 -2.35
CA GLY A 32 2.63 -15.08 -1.90
C GLY A 32 3.10 -16.46 -2.29
N THR A 33 3.84 -16.58 -3.40
CA THR A 33 4.41 -17.85 -3.89
C THR A 33 5.86 -18.08 -3.48
N ASP A 34 6.46 -17.17 -2.71
CA ASP A 34 7.88 -17.20 -2.28
C ASP A 34 8.88 -17.30 -3.45
N LYS A 35 8.48 -16.84 -4.65
CA LYS A 35 9.29 -16.84 -5.88
C LYS A 35 10.21 -15.62 -6.02
N ILE A 36 10.58 -15.00 -4.91
CA ILE A 36 11.49 -13.85 -4.94
C ILE A 36 12.93 -14.36 -4.94
N ASP A 37 13.56 -14.31 -6.09
CA ASP A 37 14.98 -14.62 -6.24
C ASP A 37 15.86 -13.73 -5.38
N ASN A 38 16.67 -14.34 -4.51
CA ASN A 38 17.77 -13.72 -3.74
C ASN A 38 17.42 -12.47 -2.90
N ARG A 39 16.14 -12.08 -2.77
CA ARG A 39 15.72 -11.00 -1.90
C ARG A 39 15.31 -11.54 -0.56
N THR A 40 16.05 -11.26 0.47
CA THR A 40 15.62 -11.54 1.84
C THR A 40 14.42 -10.70 2.21
N LYS A 41 13.38 -11.31 2.83
CA LYS A 41 12.24 -10.58 3.41
C LYS A 41 12.78 -9.48 4.32
N LYS A 42 12.49 -8.21 4.00
CA LYS A 42 13.00 -7.04 4.73
C LYS A 42 11.89 -6.09 5.08
N VAL A 43 12.08 -5.42 6.21
CA VAL A 43 11.22 -4.32 6.67
C VAL A 43 12.10 -3.08 6.77
N MET A 44 11.74 -2.02 6.06
CA MET A 44 12.46 -0.75 6.08
C MET A 44 12.33 -0.10 7.47
N ARG A 45 13.45 0.29 8.05
CA ARG A 45 13.46 1.02 9.32
C ARG A 45 13.14 2.50 9.08
N LEU A 46 12.54 3.15 10.05
CA LEU A 46 12.17 4.57 9.95
C LEU A 46 13.37 5.48 9.60
N LYS A 47 14.55 5.17 10.15
CA LYS A 47 15.78 5.93 9.85
C LYS A 47 16.20 5.82 8.38
N GLU A 48 16.02 4.66 7.77
CA GLU A 48 16.32 4.44 6.35
C GLU A 48 15.34 5.21 5.46
N PHE A 49 14.06 5.16 5.84
CA PHE A 49 13.03 5.94 5.15
C PHE A 49 13.31 7.44 5.21
N LYS A 50 13.71 7.99 6.36
CA LYS A 50 14.06 9.40 6.49
C LYS A 50 15.18 9.82 5.53
N ILE A 51 16.23 9.01 5.40
CA ILE A 51 17.33 9.28 4.46
C ILE A 51 16.83 9.33 3.01
N ILE A 52 15.93 8.41 2.63
CA ILE A 52 15.32 8.40 1.30
C ILE A 52 14.42 9.63 1.13
N SER A 53 13.56 9.89 2.11
CA SER A 53 12.63 11.02 2.14
C SER A 53 13.34 12.35 1.94
N ASP A 54 14.44 12.60 2.66
CA ASP A 54 15.23 13.84 2.53
C ASP A 54 15.79 14.02 1.11
N LYS A 55 16.16 12.91 0.44
CA LYS A 55 16.67 12.95 -0.93
C LYS A 55 15.61 13.24 -1.99
N ILE A 56 14.39 12.68 -1.81
CA ILE A 56 13.32 12.80 -2.81
C ILE A 56 12.43 14.04 -2.57
N LYS A 57 12.36 14.53 -1.33
CA LYS A 57 11.50 15.66 -0.91
C LYS A 57 11.53 16.87 -1.86
N PRO A 58 12.68 17.33 -2.39
CA PRO A 58 12.70 18.50 -3.28
C PRO A 58 12.00 18.26 -4.63
N TYR A 59 11.80 17.02 -5.04
CA TYR A 59 11.32 16.66 -6.38
C TYR A 59 9.96 15.95 -6.37
N ALA A 60 9.67 15.21 -5.29
CA ALA A 60 8.51 14.35 -5.22
C ALA A 60 7.19 15.15 -5.23
N LYS A 61 6.27 14.76 -6.13
CA LYS A 61 4.87 15.16 -6.13
C LYS A 61 3.97 14.02 -5.68
N MET A 62 4.43 12.78 -5.88
CA MET A 62 3.70 11.58 -5.53
C MET A 62 4.67 10.53 -4.99
N VAL A 63 4.30 9.89 -3.87
CA VAL A 63 5.06 8.81 -3.24
C VAL A 63 4.16 7.60 -3.00
N TYR A 64 4.51 6.48 -3.63
CA TYR A 64 3.91 5.18 -3.36
C TYR A 64 4.72 4.50 -2.25
N LEU A 65 4.07 4.14 -1.14
CA LEU A 65 4.70 3.43 -0.01
C LEU A 65 4.36 1.93 -0.01
N HIS A 66 4.06 1.41 -1.17
CA HIS A 66 3.76 0.00 -1.42
C HIS A 66 4.36 -0.43 -2.76
N ASN A 67 4.59 -1.74 -2.91
CA ASN A 67 4.90 -2.37 -4.19
C ASN A 67 4.39 -3.82 -4.15
N TRP A 68 5.19 -4.78 -3.71
CA TRP A 68 4.82 -6.19 -3.67
C TRP A 68 4.44 -6.69 -2.27
N GLY A 69 5.03 -6.11 -1.22
CA GLY A 69 4.72 -6.46 0.16
C GLY A 69 3.45 -5.81 0.69
N GLU A 70 2.99 -6.25 1.88
CA GLU A 70 1.88 -5.63 2.59
C GLU A 70 2.39 -4.51 3.50
N PRO A 71 2.15 -3.23 3.18
CA PRO A 71 2.75 -2.11 3.91
C PRO A 71 2.35 -2.05 5.38
N LEU A 72 1.16 -2.54 5.76
CA LEU A 72 0.71 -2.56 7.15
C LEU A 72 1.48 -3.58 8.04
N MET A 73 2.31 -4.44 7.48
CA MET A 73 3.28 -5.25 8.24
C MET A 73 4.46 -4.42 8.77
N ASN A 74 4.68 -3.22 8.22
CA ASN A 74 5.68 -2.31 8.75
C ASN A 74 5.09 -1.47 9.88
N LYS A 75 5.51 -1.71 11.12
CA LYS A 75 5.04 -0.98 12.30
C LYS A 75 5.27 0.54 12.25
N ASN A 76 6.15 1.01 11.37
CA ASN A 76 6.45 2.42 11.19
C ASN A 76 5.66 3.05 10.02
N ILE A 77 4.78 2.31 9.34
CA ILE A 77 4.14 2.77 8.10
C ILE A 77 3.38 4.09 8.28
N PHE A 78 2.62 4.24 9.38
CA PHE A 78 1.89 5.47 9.66
C PHE A 78 2.83 6.67 9.80
N LYS A 79 3.97 6.50 10.46
CA LYS A 79 4.96 7.57 10.59
C LYS A 79 5.68 7.87 9.26
N MET A 80 5.84 6.88 8.40
CA MET A 80 6.37 7.09 7.05
C MET A 80 5.36 7.86 6.18
N ILE A 81 4.06 7.57 6.29
CA ILE A 81 3.00 8.31 5.62
C ILE A 81 3.00 9.77 6.09
N GLU A 82 3.00 10.02 7.40
CA GLU A 82 3.05 11.37 7.97
C GLU A 82 4.23 12.19 7.40
N ILE A 83 5.43 11.62 7.39
CA ILE A 83 6.63 12.29 6.86
C ILE A 83 6.49 12.57 5.36
N ALA A 84 6.01 11.61 4.57
CA ALA A 84 5.88 11.78 3.13
C ALA A 84 4.77 12.78 2.76
N SER A 85 3.67 12.80 3.51
CA SER A 85 2.54 13.69 3.28
C SER A 85 2.84 15.17 3.50
N GLU A 86 3.94 15.50 4.19
CA GLU A 86 4.40 16.88 4.34
C GLU A 86 4.82 17.52 3.00
N TYR A 87 5.17 16.71 1.98
CA TYR A 87 5.73 17.23 0.73
C TYR A 87 5.19 16.59 -0.55
N ALA A 88 4.46 15.48 -0.45
CA ALA A 88 3.95 14.77 -1.61
C ALA A 88 2.57 14.15 -1.35
N HIS A 89 1.83 13.86 -2.42
CA HIS A 89 0.64 13.03 -2.34
C HIS A 89 1.03 11.57 -2.10
N VAL A 90 0.55 10.97 -1.03
CA VAL A 90 0.93 9.61 -0.62
C VAL A 90 -0.11 8.60 -1.06
N HIS A 91 0.36 7.53 -1.72
CA HIS A 91 -0.43 6.36 -2.09
C HIS A 91 -0.02 5.15 -1.25
N ILE A 92 -1.03 4.42 -0.76
CA ILE A 92 -0.88 3.11 -0.11
C ILE A 92 -1.82 2.13 -0.81
N SER A 93 -1.34 0.92 -1.06
CA SER A 93 -2.18 -0.24 -1.42
C SER A 93 -2.04 -1.31 -0.35
N THR A 94 -3.16 -1.85 0.12
CA THR A 94 -3.22 -2.90 1.15
C THR A 94 -4.32 -3.90 0.82
N HIS A 95 -4.18 -5.14 1.27
CA HIS A 95 -5.27 -6.12 1.23
C HIS A 95 -6.30 -5.93 2.36
N GLY A 96 -6.09 -4.98 3.27
CA GLY A 96 -7.03 -4.60 4.32
C GLY A 96 -7.18 -5.55 5.51
N ASN A 97 -6.64 -6.76 5.47
CA ASN A 97 -6.77 -7.77 6.54
C ASN A 97 -6.05 -7.41 7.85
N LEU A 98 -5.03 -6.55 7.78
CA LEU A 98 -4.27 -6.11 8.95
C LEU A 98 -4.85 -4.84 9.59
N LEU A 99 -5.90 -4.28 9.01
CA LEU A 99 -6.66 -3.19 9.59
C LEU A 99 -7.55 -3.70 10.75
N ASP A 100 -7.91 -2.77 11.59
CA ASP A 100 -8.93 -2.80 12.60
C ASP A 100 -9.47 -1.37 12.74
N LYS A 101 -10.46 -1.16 13.58
CA LYS A 101 -11.11 0.15 13.74
C LYS A 101 -10.10 1.26 14.09
N GLU A 102 -9.18 1.01 15.03
CA GLU A 102 -8.15 1.98 15.45
C GLU A 102 -7.19 2.31 14.31
N LYS A 103 -6.73 1.29 13.58
CA LYS A 103 -5.82 1.50 12.44
C LYS A 103 -6.51 2.19 11.27
N CYS A 104 -7.82 1.95 11.05
CA CYS A 104 -8.59 2.67 10.05
C CYS A 104 -8.62 4.18 10.35
N GLU A 105 -8.94 4.56 11.59
CA GLU A 105 -8.92 5.95 12.02
C GLU A 105 -7.52 6.56 11.87
N LYS A 106 -6.50 5.86 12.37
CA LYS A 106 -5.10 6.29 12.29
C LYS A 106 -4.63 6.47 10.85
N LEU A 107 -5.09 5.62 9.93
CA LEU A 107 -4.74 5.73 8.51
C LEU A 107 -5.36 7.00 7.89
N ILE A 108 -6.62 7.28 8.18
CA ILE A 108 -7.30 8.52 7.70
C ILE A 108 -6.58 9.78 8.23
N LEU A 109 -6.09 9.74 9.47
CA LEU A 109 -5.40 10.87 10.10
C LEU A 109 -3.91 11.00 9.73
N SER A 110 -3.33 9.97 9.14
CA SER A 110 -1.88 9.91 8.84
C SER A 110 -1.43 10.84 7.70
N GLY A 111 -2.36 11.42 6.95
CA GLY A 111 -2.07 12.24 5.76
C GLY A 111 -1.96 11.44 4.46
N VAL A 112 -2.39 10.16 4.45
CA VAL A 112 -2.52 9.42 3.20
C VAL A 112 -3.51 10.11 2.26
N GLY A 113 -3.12 10.29 0.99
CA GLY A 113 -3.97 10.91 -0.02
C GLY A 113 -4.86 9.91 -0.76
N THR A 114 -4.28 8.76 -1.12
CA THR A 114 -5.01 7.66 -1.80
C THR A 114 -4.73 6.33 -1.12
N LEU A 115 -5.81 5.63 -0.79
CA LEU A 115 -5.80 4.30 -0.19
C LEU A 115 -6.47 3.31 -1.14
N ILE A 116 -5.71 2.38 -1.67
CA ILE A 116 -6.19 1.28 -2.50
C ILE A 116 -6.42 0.07 -1.60
N ILE A 117 -7.62 -0.53 -1.67
CA ILE A 117 -7.96 -1.77 -0.97
C ILE A 117 -8.15 -2.87 -2.00
N SER A 118 -7.25 -3.84 -1.99
CA SER A 118 -7.32 -5.00 -2.91
C SER A 118 -8.27 -6.06 -2.39
N ILE A 119 -9.41 -6.24 -3.03
CA ILE A 119 -10.51 -7.12 -2.57
C ILE A 119 -10.55 -8.44 -3.36
N ASP A 120 -10.66 -8.40 -4.70
CA ASP A 120 -10.69 -9.54 -5.64
C ASP A 120 -11.79 -10.59 -5.42
N GLY A 121 -12.71 -10.36 -4.50
CA GLY A 121 -13.90 -11.19 -4.23
C GLY A 121 -14.76 -10.57 -3.15
N LEU A 122 -16.10 -10.72 -3.26
CA LEU A 122 -17.07 -10.19 -2.29
C LEU A 122 -17.68 -11.27 -1.40
N THR A 123 -17.51 -12.54 -1.77
CA THR A 123 -17.90 -13.67 -0.94
C THR A 123 -16.67 -14.47 -0.53
N LYS A 124 -16.77 -15.22 0.55
CA LYS A 124 -15.65 -16.04 1.04
C LYS A 124 -15.19 -17.04 -0.01
N GLU A 125 -16.11 -17.67 -0.74
CA GLU A 125 -15.82 -18.68 -1.76
C GLU A 125 -15.02 -18.10 -2.93
N VAL A 126 -15.30 -16.86 -3.31
CA VAL A 126 -14.59 -16.18 -4.41
C VAL A 126 -13.26 -15.60 -3.92
N TYR A 127 -13.29 -14.95 -2.76
CA TYR A 127 -12.10 -14.30 -2.17
C TYR A 127 -10.98 -15.29 -1.89
N ASP A 128 -11.31 -16.44 -1.26
CA ASP A 128 -10.34 -17.45 -0.84
C ASP A 128 -9.63 -18.14 -2.02
N GLN A 129 -10.17 -18.06 -3.25
CA GLN A 129 -9.51 -18.60 -4.43
C GLN A 129 -8.24 -17.84 -4.81
N TYR A 130 -8.18 -16.55 -4.46
CA TYR A 130 -7.00 -15.73 -4.76
C TYR A 130 -6.33 -15.17 -3.50
N ARG A 131 -7.08 -14.60 -2.57
CA ARG A 131 -6.56 -13.98 -1.35
C ARG A 131 -6.36 -15.00 -0.22
N ILE A 132 -5.62 -16.07 -0.51
CA ILE A 132 -5.40 -17.22 0.39
C ILE A 132 -4.81 -16.73 1.73
N GLY A 133 -5.49 -17.07 2.83
CA GLY A 133 -5.13 -16.67 4.18
C GLY A 133 -5.74 -15.34 4.65
N GLY A 134 -6.58 -14.71 3.82
CA GLY A 134 -7.32 -13.51 4.18
C GLY A 134 -8.74 -13.81 4.67
N ASP A 135 -9.43 -12.75 5.07
CA ASP A 135 -10.80 -12.75 5.58
C ASP A 135 -11.57 -11.59 4.95
N VAL A 136 -12.48 -11.91 4.01
CA VAL A 136 -13.25 -10.89 3.28
C VAL A 136 -14.22 -10.13 4.17
N ASP A 137 -14.85 -10.80 5.16
CA ASP A 137 -15.81 -10.15 6.06
C ASP A 137 -15.11 -9.07 6.89
N LYS A 138 -13.92 -9.38 7.39
CA LYS A 138 -13.06 -8.42 8.09
C LYS A 138 -12.64 -7.25 7.18
N VAL A 139 -12.30 -7.52 5.93
CA VAL A 139 -11.95 -6.45 4.97
C VAL A 139 -13.14 -5.55 4.71
N MET A 140 -14.33 -6.12 4.52
CA MET A 140 -15.57 -5.35 4.30
C MET A 140 -15.95 -4.50 5.52
N GLU A 141 -15.76 -5.03 6.73
CA GLU A 141 -15.93 -4.26 7.96
C GLU A 141 -14.96 -3.09 8.05
N ASN A 142 -13.68 -3.33 7.76
CA ASN A 142 -12.65 -2.29 7.76
C ASN A 142 -12.92 -1.19 6.71
N ILE A 143 -13.46 -1.54 5.54
CA ILE A 143 -13.89 -0.55 4.54
C ILE A 143 -15.02 0.34 5.10
N LYS A 144 -15.96 -0.23 5.86
CA LYS A 144 -17.00 0.57 6.53
C LYS A 144 -16.38 1.56 7.52
N TYR A 145 -15.48 1.11 8.40
CA TYR A 145 -14.77 2.00 9.33
C TYR A 145 -13.99 3.10 8.60
N LEU A 146 -13.26 2.75 7.53
CA LEU A 146 -12.54 3.75 6.72
C LEU A 146 -13.49 4.79 6.13
N SER A 147 -14.65 4.36 5.59
CA SER A 147 -15.65 5.26 5.02
C SER A 147 -16.25 6.18 6.08
N GLU A 148 -16.59 5.64 7.26
CA GLU A 148 -17.14 6.39 8.38
C GLU A 148 -16.15 7.45 8.89
N PHE A 149 -14.92 7.05 9.20
CA PHE A 149 -13.89 7.99 9.64
C PHE A 149 -13.55 9.01 8.57
N ASN A 150 -13.46 8.62 7.30
CA ASN A 150 -13.21 9.56 6.22
C ASN A 150 -14.29 10.65 6.16
N LYS A 151 -15.57 10.30 6.33
CA LYS A 151 -16.66 11.27 6.42
C LYS A 151 -16.53 12.18 7.64
N ILE A 152 -16.27 11.61 8.82
CA ILE A 152 -16.11 12.36 10.08
C ILE A 152 -14.99 13.40 9.94
N TYR A 153 -13.89 13.04 9.30
CA TYR A 153 -12.72 13.90 9.12
C TYR A 153 -12.71 14.72 7.82
N GLY A 154 -13.85 14.83 7.10
CA GLY A 154 -14.03 15.74 5.97
C GLY A 154 -13.57 15.18 4.62
N ASN A 155 -13.66 13.87 4.40
CA ASN A 155 -13.35 13.17 3.13
C ASN A 155 -11.94 13.49 2.59
N ARG A 156 -10.94 13.35 3.46
CA ARG A 156 -9.53 13.69 3.15
C ARG A 156 -8.82 12.66 2.27
N VAL A 157 -9.32 11.42 2.26
CA VAL A 157 -8.67 10.28 1.61
C VAL A 157 -9.51 9.79 0.45
N THR A 158 -8.90 9.60 -0.70
CA THR A 158 -9.51 8.85 -1.81
C THR A 158 -9.38 7.36 -1.53
N ILE A 159 -10.51 6.69 -1.24
CA ILE A 159 -10.53 5.24 -0.98
C ILE A 159 -10.98 4.53 -2.26
N LEU A 160 -10.13 3.65 -2.78
CA LEU A 160 -10.33 2.93 -4.05
C LEU A 160 -10.33 1.42 -3.81
N PRO A 161 -11.49 0.76 -3.82
CA PRO A 161 -11.55 -0.70 -3.95
C PRO A 161 -10.97 -1.14 -5.29
N GLN A 162 -10.05 -2.11 -5.27
CA GLN A 162 -9.40 -2.65 -6.47
C GLN A 162 -9.70 -4.13 -6.62
N PHE A 163 -10.03 -4.52 -7.85
CA PHE A 163 -10.24 -5.90 -8.27
C PHE A 163 -9.32 -6.28 -9.42
N ILE A 164 -8.69 -7.43 -9.30
CA ILE A 164 -8.09 -8.13 -10.44
C ILE A 164 -9.17 -9.05 -10.99
N VAL A 165 -9.49 -8.93 -12.27
CA VAL A 165 -10.53 -9.76 -12.89
C VAL A 165 -9.95 -11.11 -13.30
N PHE A 166 -10.45 -12.17 -12.68
CA PHE A 166 -10.15 -13.57 -12.99
C PHE A 166 -11.40 -14.29 -13.50
N LYS A 167 -11.24 -15.49 -14.05
CA LYS A 167 -12.38 -16.30 -14.50
C LYS A 167 -13.37 -16.69 -13.38
N HIS A 168 -12.91 -16.70 -12.15
CA HIS A 168 -13.71 -17.13 -10.98
C HIS A 168 -14.42 -15.97 -10.25
N ASN A 169 -14.06 -14.73 -10.54
CA ASN A 169 -14.64 -13.54 -9.88
C ASN A 169 -15.27 -12.54 -10.85
N TYR A 170 -15.48 -12.98 -12.07
CA TYR A 170 -16.01 -12.21 -13.18
C TYR A 170 -17.52 -12.43 -13.32
#